data_57a2b01c14ba78b37b8961b2e7977840
#
_entry.id   57a2b01c14ba78b37b8961b2e7977840
#
_cell.length_a   1.000
_cell.length_b   1.000
_cell.length_c   1.000
_cell.angle_alpha   90.00
_cell.angle_beta   90.00
_cell.angle_gamma   90.00
#
_symmetry.space_group_name_H-M   'P 1'
#
loop_
_entity.id
_entity.type
_entity.pdbx_description
1 polymer ?
#
loop_
_entity_poly.entity_id
_entity_poly.type
_entity_poly.pdbx_seq_one_letter_code
_entity_poly.pdbx_strand_id
1 'polypeptide(L)'
;MQFTLVVYGAPHASEGANTALRFARAVLASGHGIYRVFFYGDGVHNGSALVAPPQDEQDLLSQWQDLKIAHNLDLTLCIAAAQRRGVLNDSEASRLEKPSGNMADGFELAGLGQLAEAAAVSDRIVTFGS
;
A
#
# COMPACT_ATOMS: atom_id res chain seq x y z
N MET A 1 -14.17 7.18 13.66
CA MET A 1 -13.59 7.98 12.57
C MET A 1 -13.11 7.07 11.44
N GLN A 2 -13.15 7.58 10.23
CA GLN A 2 -12.54 6.94 9.07
C GLN A 2 -11.24 7.64 8.71
N PHE A 3 -10.18 6.86 8.59
CA PHE A 3 -8.84 7.35 8.26
C PHE A 3 -8.46 6.95 6.84
N THR A 4 -7.70 7.78 6.16
CA THR A 4 -6.94 7.39 4.98
C THR A 4 -5.46 7.54 5.31
N LEU A 5 -4.68 6.51 5.00
CA LEU A 5 -3.23 6.53 5.21
C LEU A 5 -2.53 6.70 3.87
N VAL A 6 -1.54 7.57 3.82
CA VAL A 6 -0.70 7.75 2.62
C VAL A 6 0.71 7.32 2.99
N VAL A 7 1.25 6.33 2.29
CA VAL A 7 2.53 5.71 2.62
C VAL A 7 3.53 5.98 1.50
N TYR A 8 4.58 6.74 1.82
CA TYR A 8 5.68 7.05 0.89
C TYR A 8 6.90 6.16 1.10
N GLY A 9 7.02 5.50 2.25
CA GLY A 9 8.18 4.71 2.58
C GLY A 9 8.18 3.34 1.92
N ALA A 10 9.31 2.97 1.30
CA ALA A 10 9.50 1.62 0.78
C ALA A 10 9.66 0.62 1.94
N PRO A 11 9.19 -0.63 1.77
CA PRO A 11 9.38 -1.63 2.81
C PRO A 11 10.87 -1.93 2.98
N HIS A 12 11.30 -2.13 4.22
CA HIS A 12 12.67 -2.52 4.56
C HIS A 12 13.75 -1.48 4.22
N ALA A 13 13.36 -0.31 3.72
CA ALA A 13 14.29 0.78 3.38
C ALA A 13 14.21 1.94 4.36
N SER A 14 13.06 2.11 5.03
CA SER A 14 12.84 3.17 6.01
C SER A 14 11.79 2.72 7.01
N GLU A 15 11.61 3.49 8.08
CA GLU A 15 10.62 3.17 9.12
C GLU A 15 9.19 3.55 8.73
N GLY A 16 9.01 4.34 7.67
CA GLY A 16 7.69 4.88 7.30
C GLY A 16 6.64 3.80 7.07
N ALA A 17 6.97 2.75 6.31
CA ALA A 17 6.04 1.68 6.03
C ALA A 17 5.69 0.87 7.29
N ASN A 18 6.68 0.57 8.13
CA ASN A 18 6.46 -0.14 9.38
C ASN A 18 5.61 0.70 10.34
N THR A 19 5.89 1.99 10.43
CA THR A 19 5.12 2.91 11.26
C THR A 19 3.68 3.00 10.80
N ALA A 20 3.45 3.05 9.48
CA ALA A 20 2.11 3.07 8.90
C ALA A 20 1.34 1.80 9.27
N LEU A 21 1.97 0.64 9.18
CA LEU A 21 1.36 -0.63 9.52
C LEU A 21 0.97 -0.68 11.01
N ARG A 22 1.86 -0.24 11.88
CA ARG A 22 1.59 -0.18 13.32
C ARG A 22 0.46 0.79 13.64
N PHE A 23 0.43 1.94 12.97
CA PHE A 23 -0.64 2.92 13.12
C PHE A 23 -1.98 2.34 12.66
N ALA A 24 -1.99 1.64 11.51
CA ALA A 24 -3.18 0.99 10.99
C ALA A 24 -3.76 0.00 12.02
N ARG A 25 -2.91 -0.82 12.61
CA ARG A 25 -3.35 -1.76 13.65
C ARG A 25 -3.94 -1.06 14.86
N ALA A 26 -3.30 0.03 15.31
CA ALA A 26 -3.78 0.79 16.47
C ALA A 26 -5.14 1.44 16.20
N VAL A 27 -5.32 2.02 15.01
CA VAL A 27 -6.58 2.62 14.58
C VAL A 27 -7.70 1.60 14.60
N LEU A 28 -7.46 0.44 14.01
CA LEU A 28 -8.45 -0.64 13.92
C LEU A 28 -8.76 -1.23 15.30
N ALA A 29 -7.75 -1.42 16.14
CA ALA A 29 -7.93 -1.92 17.50
C ALA A 29 -8.72 -0.95 18.38
N SER A 30 -8.66 0.36 18.08
CA SER A 30 -9.39 1.39 18.80
C SER A 30 -10.84 1.57 18.31
N GLY A 31 -11.29 0.76 17.38
CA GLY A 31 -12.66 0.81 16.88
C GLY A 31 -12.88 1.80 15.74
N HIS A 32 -11.83 2.42 15.22
CA HIS A 32 -11.92 3.28 14.04
C HIS A 32 -11.77 2.47 12.76
N GLY A 33 -12.15 3.07 11.62
CA GLY A 33 -12.02 2.44 10.32
C GLY A 33 -10.91 3.07 9.49
N ILE A 34 -10.45 2.31 8.51
CA ILE A 34 -9.52 2.80 7.49
C ILE A 34 -10.26 2.71 6.16
N TYR A 35 -10.48 3.87 5.54
CA TYR A 35 -11.14 3.95 4.24
C TYR A 35 -10.25 3.44 3.13
N ARG A 36 -8.98 3.88 3.13
CA ARG A 36 -7.99 3.48 2.10
C ARG A 36 -6.57 3.65 2.64
N VAL A 37 -5.70 2.74 2.24
CA VAL A 37 -4.26 2.91 2.38
C VAL A 37 -3.71 3.15 0.97
N PHE A 38 -3.20 4.35 0.73
CA PHE A 38 -2.72 4.77 -0.58
C PHE A 38 -1.20 4.82 -0.56
N PHE A 39 -0.57 3.97 -1.35
CA PHE A 39 0.89 3.88 -1.44
C PHE A 39 1.35 4.73 -2.63
N TYR A 40 2.24 5.69 -2.36
CA TYR A 40 2.70 6.67 -3.33
C TYR A 40 4.23 6.72 -3.34
N GLY A 41 4.82 7.18 -4.44
CA GLY A 41 6.27 7.25 -4.54
C GLY A 41 6.87 5.86 -4.32
N ASP A 42 7.93 5.78 -3.55
CA ASP A 42 8.59 4.51 -3.24
C ASP A 42 7.73 3.58 -2.38
N GLY A 43 6.67 4.11 -1.78
CA GLY A 43 5.71 3.30 -1.03
C GLY A 43 5.04 2.21 -1.87
N VAL A 44 4.98 2.36 -3.20
CA VAL A 44 4.38 1.33 -4.07
C VAL A 44 5.10 -0.01 -3.99
N HIS A 45 6.35 -0.04 -3.57
CA HIS A 45 7.08 -1.29 -3.37
C HIS A 45 6.48 -2.17 -2.27
N ASN A 46 5.64 -1.61 -1.39
CA ASN A 46 4.89 -2.41 -0.42
C ASN A 46 3.94 -3.41 -1.08
N GLY A 47 3.56 -3.16 -2.33
CA GLY A 47 2.69 -4.05 -3.11
C GLY A 47 3.43 -5.00 -4.05
N SER A 48 4.75 -5.07 -4.00
CA SER A 48 5.52 -5.97 -4.86
C SER A 48 5.60 -7.37 -4.25
N ALA A 49 5.18 -8.37 -5.02
CA ALA A 49 5.30 -9.77 -4.62
C ALA A 49 6.75 -10.27 -4.60
N LEU A 50 7.68 -9.50 -5.15
CA LEU A 50 9.08 -9.90 -5.27
C LEU A 50 9.96 -9.42 -4.12
N VAL A 51 9.42 -8.63 -3.19
CA VAL A 51 10.16 -8.24 -2.00
C VAL A 51 10.34 -9.45 -1.11
N ALA A 52 11.59 -9.78 -0.81
CA ALA A 52 11.93 -11.00 -0.06
C ALA A 52 12.93 -10.65 1.05
N PRO A 53 12.44 -10.26 2.24
CA PRO A 53 13.34 -9.96 3.35
C PRO A 53 14.00 -11.23 3.88
N PRO A 54 15.16 -11.12 4.55
CA PRO A 54 15.74 -12.25 5.27
C PRO A 54 14.74 -12.85 6.27
N GLN A 55 14.89 -14.13 6.58
CA GLN A 55 13.93 -14.86 7.42
C GLN A 55 13.78 -14.29 8.83
N ASP A 56 14.80 -13.62 9.35
CA ASP A 56 14.80 -13.01 10.68
C ASP A 56 14.21 -11.60 10.70
N GLU A 57 13.82 -11.05 9.54
CA GLU A 57 13.18 -9.74 9.43
C GLU A 57 11.69 -9.87 9.24
N GLN A 58 10.96 -8.79 9.55
CA GLN A 58 9.52 -8.75 9.35
C GLN A 58 9.18 -8.81 7.87
N ASP A 59 8.16 -9.56 7.52
CA ASP A 59 7.57 -9.57 6.18
C ASP A 59 6.40 -8.58 6.17
N LEU A 60 6.67 -7.34 5.78
CA LEU A 60 5.65 -6.28 5.76
C LEU A 60 4.54 -6.58 4.76
N LEU A 61 4.89 -7.21 3.64
CA LEU A 61 3.90 -7.56 2.62
C LEU A 61 2.82 -8.47 3.19
N SER A 62 3.22 -9.57 3.82
CA SER A 62 2.23 -10.51 4.38
C SER A 62 1.42 -9.86 5.51
N GLN A 63 2.01 -8.95 6.26
CA GLN A 63 1.29 -8.23 7.32
C GLN A 63 0.23 -7.30 6.75
N TRP A 64 0.50 -6.59 5.64
CA TRP A 64 -0.51 -5.80 4.96
C TRP A 64 -1.63 -6.69 4.41
N GLN A 65 -1.27 -7.82 3.82
CA GLN A 65 -2.25 -8.76 3.27
C GLN A 65 -3.14 -9.36 4.36
N ASP A 66 -2.57 -9.72 5.50
CA ASP A 66 -3.33 -10.23 6.65
C ASP A 66 -4.31 -9.18 7.16
N LEU A 67 -3.88 -7.94 7.25
CA LEU A 67 -4.73 -6.84 7.71
C LEU A 67 -5.88 -6.60 6.73
N LYS A 68 -5.59 -6.66 5.42
CA LYS A 68 -6.62 -6.54 4.40
C LYS A 68 -7.67 -7.63 4.54
N ILE A 69 -7.26 -8.87 4.73
CA ILE A 69 -8.18 -9.99 4.86
C ILE A 69 -9.03 -9.84 6.13
N ALA A 70 -8.41 -9.49 7.25
CA ALA A 70 -9.09 -9.38 8.54
C ALA A 70 -10.10 -8.24 8.59
N HIS A 71 -9.84 -7.12 7.90
CA HIS A 71 -10.63 -5.89 8.00
C HIS A 71 -11.19 -5.40 6.67
N ASN A 72 -11.02 -6.16 5.59
CA ASN A 72 -11.44 -5.77 4.24
C ASN A 72 -10.91 -4.38 3.85
N LEU A 73 -9.62 -4.16 4.03
CA LEU A 73 -9.00 -2.88 3.72
C LEU A 73 -8.87 -2.68 2.21
N ASP A 74 -8.86 -1.42 1.81
CA ASP A 74 -8.53 -1.01 0.44
C ASP A 74 -7.06 -0.62 0.42
N LEU A 75 -6.22 -1.45 -0.20
CA LEU A 75 -4.78 -1.21 -0.37
C LEU A 75 -4.52 -0.83 -1.83
N THR A 76 -4.27 0.45 -2.08
CA THR A 76 -4.15 1.00 -3.42
C THR A 76 -2.75 1.54 -3.68
N LEU A 77 -2.16 1.15 -4.81
CA LEU A 77 -0.89 1.71 -5.29
C LEU A 77 -1.17 2.77 -6.35
N CYS A 78 -0.46 3.89 -6.29
CA CYS A 78 -0.50 4.89 -7.37
C CYS A 78 0.04 4.26 -8.65
N ILE A 79 -0.77 4.19 -9.70
CA ILE A 79 -0.41 3.50 -10.94
C ILE A 79 0.81 4.12 -11.61
N ALA A 80 0.91 5.45 -11.68
CA ALA A 80 2.05 6.12 -12.30
C ALA A 80 3.35 5.89 -11.51
N ALA A 81 3.29 5.97 -10.19
CA ALA A 81 4.44 5.71 -9.33
C ALA A 81 4.88 4.24 -9.43
N ALA A 82 3.91 3.33 -9.50
CA ALA A 82 4.18 1.90 -9.62
C ALA A 82 4.84 1.57 -10.96
N GLN A 83 4.35 2.13 -12.06
CA GLN A 83 4.93 1.92 -13.38
C GLN A 83 6.40 2.34 -13.44
N ARG A 84 6.71 3.52 -12.90
CA ARG A 84 8.08 4.03 -12.89
C ARG A 84 9.04 3.14 -12.13
N ARG A 85 8.54 2.35 -11.21
CA ARG A 85 9.34 1.52 -10.30
C ARG A 85 9.25 0.04 -10.58
N GLY A 86 8.57 -0.32 -11.67
CA GLY A 86 8.48 -1.71 -12.07
C GLY A 86 7.53 -2.55 -11.24
N VAL A 87 6.52 -1.95 -10.63
CA VAL A 87 5.45 -2.68 -9.94
C VAL A 87 4.20 -2.64 -10.84
N LEU A 88 3.86 -3.80 -11.40
CA LEU A 88 2.81 -3.92 -12.40
C LEU A 88 1.90 -5.11 -12.06
N ASN A 89 0.61 -4.96 -12.32
CA ASN A 89 -0.25 -6.14 -12.37
C ASN A 89 -0.13 -6.79 -13.77
N ASP A 90 -0.75 -7.94 -13.97
CA ASP A 90 -0.62 -8.68 -15.22
C ASP A 90 -1.19 -7.90 -16.41
N SER A 91 -2.29 -7.18 -16.20
CA SER A 91 -2.90 -6.34 -17.23
C SER A 91 -1.97 -5.23 -17.70
N GLU A 92 -1.32 -4.52 -16.76
CA GLU A 92 -0.37 -3.45 -17.09
C GLU A 92 0.91 -4.00 -17.68
N ALA A 93 1.38 -5.15 -17.22
CA ALA A 93 2.56 -5.80 -17.81
C ALA A 93 2.29 -6.15 -19.28
N SER A 94 1.12 -6.70 -19.57
CA SER A 94 0.73 -7.03 -20.95
C SER A 94 0.62 -5.77 -21.80
N ARG A 95 -0.03 -4.72 -21.30
CA ARG A 95 -0.21 -3.46 -22.03
C ARG A 95 1.13 -2.79 -22.34
N LEU A 96 2.09 -2.88 -21.44
CA LEU A 96 3.41 -2.26 -21.57
C LEU A 96 4.45 -3.19 -22.20
N GLU A 97 4.04 -4.37 -22.63
CA GLU A 97 4.91 -5.37 -23.26
C GLU A 97 6.07 -5.80 -22.34
N LYS A 98 5.77 -5.97 -21.05
CA LYS A 98 6.74 -6.46 -20.06
C LYS A 98 6.56 -7.97 -19.83
N PRO A 99 7.62 -8.66 -19.35
CA PRO A 99 7.59 -10.12 -19.22
C PRO A 99 6.51 -10.66 -18.29
N SER A 100 6.22 -9.96 -17.20
CA SER A 100 5.22 -10.41 -16.22
C SER A 100 4.88 -9.31 -15.24
N GLY A 101 3.73 -9.45 -14.57
CA GLY A 101 3.37 -8.62 -13.43
C GLY A 101 4.00 -9.15 -12.14
N ASN A 102 4.12 -8.26 -11.17
CA ASN A 102 4.68 -8.59 -9.85
C ASN A 102 3.89 -7.97 -8.69
N MET A 103 2.71 -7.42 -8.97
CA MET A 103 1.88 -6.87 -7.90
C MET A 103 1.30 -8.01 -7.06
N ALA A 104 1.43 -7.90 -5.75
CA ALA A 104 0.94 -8.92 -4.83
C ALA A 104 -0.59 -8.92 -4.75
N ASP A 105 -1.14 -10.06 -4.36
CA ASP A 105 -2.58 -10.19 -4.14
C ASP A 105 -3.04 -9.24 -3.03
N GLY A 106 -4.23 -8.70 -3.19
CA GLY A 106 -4.82 -7.80 -2.21
C GLY A 106 -4.57 -6.32 -2.49
N PHE A 107 -3.71 -5.99 -3.43
CA PHE A 107 -3.44 -4.62 -3.85
C PHE A 107 -4.13 -4.31 -5.17
N GLU A 108 -4.44 -3.03 -5.37
CA GLU A 108 -5.03 -2.52 -6.61
C GLU A 108 -4.24 -1.32 -7.11
N LEU A 109 -4.29 -1.08 -8.41
CA LEU A 109 -3.69 0.11 -9.02
C LEU A 109 -4.77 1.16 -9.26
N ALA A 110 -4.47 2.41 -8.95
CA ALA A 110 -5.38 3.52 -9.23
C ALA A 110 -4.60 4.83 -9.39
N GLY A 111 -5.26 5.82 -9.98
CA GLY A 111 -4.69 7.14 -10.16
C GLY A 111 -4.88 8.03 -8.92
N LEU A 112 -4.33 9.24 -8.99
CA LEU A 112 -4.42 10.23 -7.90
C LEU A 112 -5.86 10.67 -7.59
N GLY A 113 -6.79 10.46 -8.53
CA GLY A 113 -8.22 10.72 -8.27
C GLY A 113 -8.75 9.91 -7.10
N GLN A 114 -8.23 8.70 -6.89
CA GLN A 114 -8.64 7.86 -5.77
C GLN A 114 -8.10 8.40 -4.44
N LEU A 115 -6.95 9.05 -4.45
CA LEU A 115 -6.45 9.75 -3.26
C LEU A 115 -7.31 10.97 -2.95
N ALA A 116 -7.67 11.75 -3.97
CA ALA A 116 -8.53 12.92 -3.80
C ALA A 116 -9.91 12.53 -3.26
N GLU A 117 -10.49 11.45 -3.77
CA GLU A 117 -11.76 10.92 -3.31
C GLU A 117 -11.66 10.46 -1.84
N ALA A 118 -10.61 9.76 -1.49
CA ALA A 118 -10.37 9.32 -0.12
C ALA A 118 -10.24 10.52 0.83
N ALA A 119 -9.55 11.59 0.39
CA ALA A 119 -9.41 12.81 1.17
C ALA A 119 -10.77 13.47 1.45
N ALA A 120 -11.68 13.44 0.47
CA ALA A 120 -13.00 14.04 0.62
C ALA A 120 -13.91 13.23 1.56
N VAL A 121 -13.77 11.91 1.58
CA VAL A 121 -14.64 10.99 2.33
C VAL A 121 -14.16 10.75 3.75
N SER A 122 -12.84 10.70 3.97
CA SER A 122 -12.25 10.37 5.27
C SER A 122 -12.33 11.54 6.25
N ASP A 123 -12.36 11.22 7.54
CA ASP A 123 -12.29 12.21 8.59
C ASP A 123 -10.87 12.74 8.79
N ARG A 124 -9.88 11.89 8.57
CA ARG A 124 -8.45 12.24 8.73
C ARG A 124 -7.62 11.58 7.65
N ILE A 125 -6.59 12.30 7.22
CA ILE A 125 -5.52 11.74 6.39
C ILE A 125 -4.24 11.81 7.20
N VAL A 126 -3.51 10.71 7.26
CA VAL A 126 -2.21 10.64 7.93
C VAL A 126 -1.18 10.15 6.92
N THR A 127 -0.10 10.93 6.77
CA THR A 127 0.96 10.64 5.80
C THR A 127 2.20 10.12 6.53
N PHE A 128 2.78 9.06 6.01
CA PHE A 128 3.99 8.43 6.53
C PHE A 128 5.10 8.59 5.50
N GLY A 129 6.13 9.35 5.85
CA GLY A 129 7.24 9.65 4.97
C GLY A 129 8.19 8.47 4.76
N SER A 130 9.16 8.71 3.92
CA SER A 130 10.22 7.75 3.66
C SER A 130 11.33 7.84 4.71
#